data_9f4d3eb7e8667132fd5f033686045d83
#
_entry.id   9f4d3eb7e8667132fd5f033686045d83
#
_cell.length_a   1.000
_cell.length_b   1.000
_cell.length_c   1.000
_cell.angle_alpha   90.00
_cell.angle_beta   90.00
_cell.angle_gamma   90.00
#
_symmetry.space_group_name_H-M   'P 1'
#
loop_
_entity.id
_entity.type
_entity.pdbx_description
1 polymer ?
#
loop_
_entity_poly.entity_id
_entity_poly.type
_entity_poly.pdbx_seq_one_letter_code
_entity_poly.pdbx_strand_id
1 'polypeptide(L)'
;EGVEKAKKLLEIVSLVDKMHNYPDELSGGQKQRVAIVRAIAMDPEIVLFDEPTSALDPTMVGEVLAVIRAFAKKGFTMLIVTHEMSFAKEIADRILFMEEKGIYESGTPEDIFDNPKKVKTIAFVKKLKTFNYKVSSFNFDLIGMCAQLELFCVKYNIDSKKIHNINLALEETIT
;
A
#
# COMPACT_ATOMS: atom_id res chain seq x y z
N GLU A 1 4.95 -33.28 -9.91
CA GLU A 1 5.71 -32.33 -9.07
C GLU A 1 5.34 -30.88 -9.39
N GLY A 2 5.47 -30.39 -10.64
CA GLY A 2 5.15 -29.02 -11.02
C GLY A 2 3.68 -28.62 -10.80
N VAL A 3 2.73 -29.49 -11.11
CA VAL A 3 1.28 -29.25 -10.90
C VAL A 3 0.96 -29.11 -9.42
N GLU A 4 1.53 -29.93 -8.55
CA GLU A 4 1.33 -29.85 -7.11
C GLU A 4 1.90 -28.56 -6.52
N LYS A 5 3.08 -28.13 -7.01
CA LYS A 5 3.68 -26.85 -6.64
C LYS A 5 2.77 -25.68 -7.04
N ALA A 6 2.27 -25.70 -8.28
CA ALA A 6 1.36 -24.68 -8.79
C ALA A 6 0.08 -24.59 -7.95
N LYS A 7 -0.52 -25.72 -7.59
CA LYS A 7 -1.71 -25.74 -6.71
C LYS A 7 -1.45 -25.10 -5.36
N LYS A 8 -0.36 -25.48 -4.68
CA LYS A 8 0.02 -24.89 -3.38
C LYS A 8 0.25 -23.38 -3.46
N LEU A 9 0.82 -22.90 -4.56
CA LEU A 9 1.00 -21.47 -4.77
C LEU A 9 -0.33 -20.75 -5.04
N LEU A 10 -1.24 -21.37 -5.81
CA LEU A 10 -2.59 -20.85 -6.04
C LEU A 10 -3.43 -20.82 -4.75
N GLU A 11 -3.22 -21.74 -3.83
CA GLU A 11 -3.84 -21.71 -2.49
C GLU A 11 -3.45 -20.45 -1.71
N ILE A 12 -2.16 -20.08 -1.74
CA ILE A 12 -1.64 -18.90 -1.04
C ILE A 12 -2.32 -17.61 -1.54
N VAL A 13 -2.65 -17.55 -2.83
CA VAL A 13 -3.28 -16.38 -3.46
C VAL A 13 -4.79 -16.52 -3.63
N SER A 14 -5.40 -17.56 -3.04
CA SER A 14 -6.85 -17.85 -3.08
C SER A 14 -7.41 -17.91 -4.51
N LEU A 15 -6.72 -18.64 -5.40
CA LEU A 15 -7.11 -18.79 -6.81
C LEU A 15 -7.15 -20.25 -7.28
N VAL A 16 -7.29 -21.21 -6.38
CA VAL A 16 -7.38 -22.65 -6.75
C VAL A 16 -8.59 -22.93 -7.64
N ASP A 17 -9.71 -22.27 -7.37
CA ASP A 17 -10.95 -22.36 -8.16
C ASP A 17 -10.80 -21.83 -9.58
N LYS A 18 -9.76 -21.04 -9.85
CA LYS A 18 -9.43 -20.45 -11.14
C LYS A 18 -8.30 -21.18 -11.89
N MET A 19 -7.82 -22.30 -11.38
CA MET A 19 -6.66 -23.00 -11.95
C MET A 19 -6.82 -23.46 -13.41
N HIS A 20 -8.05 -23.56 -13.91
CA HIS A 20 -8.39 -23.94 -15.28
C HIS A 20 -8.86 -22.76 -16.15
N ASN A 21 -8.93 -21.54 -15.57
CA ASN A 21 -9.35 -20.35 -16.29
C ASN A 21 -8.21 -19.80 -17.15
N TYR A 22 -8.60 -19.26 -18.32
CA TYR A 22 -7.68 -18.48 -19.14
C TYR A 22 -7.48 -17.07 -18.60
N PRO A 23 -6.38 -16.40 -18.96
CA PRO A 23 -6.10 -15.04 -18.47
C PRO A 23 -7.24 -14.04 -18.71
N ASP A 24 -7.96 -14.14 -19.83
CA ASP A 24 -9.05 -13.22 -20.17
C ASP A 24 -10.28 -13.37 -19.29
N GLU A 25 -10.41 -14.48 -18.59
CA GLU A 25 -11.49 -14.77 -17.65
C GLU A 25 -11.18 -14.29 -16.22
N LEU A 26 -9.99 -13.68 -16.00
CA LEU A 26 -9.53 -13.22 -14.70
C LEU A 26 -9.67 -11.70 -14.58
N SER A 27 -10.03 -11.22 -13.38
CA SER A 27 -9.99 -9.80 -13.05
C SER A 27 -8.54 -9.27 -13.02
N GLY A 28 -8.36 -7.94 -13.04
CA GLY A 28 -7.04 -7.30 -12.95
C GLY A 28 -6.24 -7.75 -11.72
N GLY A 29 -6.87 -7.76 -10.54
CA GLY A 29 -6.24 -8.23 -9.30
C GLY A 29 -5.93 -9.73 -9.31
N GLN A 30 -6.77 -10.57 -9.94
CA GLN A 30 -6.49 -11.99 -10.12
C GLN A 30 -5.30 -12.21 -11.06
N LYS A 31 -5.25 -11.50 -12.19
CA LYS A 31 -4.10 -11.53 -13.12
C LYS A 31 -2.82 -11.16 -12.41
N GLN A 32 -2.83 -10.12 -11.58
CA GLN A 32 -1.66 -9.68 -10.81
C GLN A 32 -1.22 -10.74 -9.80
N ARG A 33 -2.15 -11.37 -9.08
CA ARG A 33 -1.85 -12.46 -8.14
C ARG A 33 -1.24 -13.68 -8.86
N VAL A 34 -1.74 -14.02 -10.05
CA VAL A 34 -1.15 -15.09 -10.89
C VAL A 34 0.25 -14.70 -11.36
N ALA A 35 0.49 -13.45 -11.73
CA ALA A 35 1.82 -12.97 -12.13
C ALA A 35 2.84 -13.12 -10.97
N ILE A 36 2.43 -12.79 -9.74
CA ILE A 36 3.24 -12.99 -8.53
C ILE A 36 3.57 -14.47 -8.33
N VAL A 37 2.56 -15.34 -8.38
CA VAL A 37 2.72 -16.79 -8.23
C VAL A 37 3.68 -17.35 -9.28
N ARG A 38 3.56 -16.90 -10.53
CA ARG A 38 4.44 -17.32 -11.63
C ARG A 38 5.91 -16.96 -11.34
N ALA A 39 6.18 -15.78 -10.81
CA ALA A 39 7.54 -15.37 -10.45
C ALA A 39 8.09 -16.24 -9.30
N ILE A 40 7.29 -16.50 -8.28
CA ILE A 40 7.66 -17.30 -7.11
C ILE A 40 7.82 -18.79 -7.44
N ALA A 41 7.08 -19.30 -8.44
CA ALA A 41 7.14 -20.71 -8.84
C ALA A 41 8.54 -21.16 -9.32
N MET A 42 9.38 -20.22 -9.71
CA MET A 42 10.76 -20.47 -10.16
C MET A 42 11.78 -20.59 -9.00
N ASP A 43 11.34 -20.55 -7.74
CA ASP A 43 12.18 -20.54 -6.53
C ASP A 43 13.30 -19.48 -6.58
N PRO A 44 12.95 -18.21 -6.84
CA PRO A 44 13.96 -17.17 -6.97
C PRO A 44 14.61 -16.86 -5.62
N GLU A 45 15.89 -16.50 -5.61
CA GLU A 45 16.57 -16.00 -4.41
C GLU A 45 16.06 -14.61 -4.01
N ILE A 46 15.69 -13.78 -5.00
CA ILE A 46 15.18 -12.42 -4.80
C ILE A 46 14.00 -12.18 -5.75
N VAL A 47 12.93 -11.58 -5.24
CA VAL A 47 11.78 -11.14 -6.04
C VAL A 47 11.76 -9.62 -6.13
N LEU A 48 11.63 -9.10 -7.35
CA LEU A 48 11.51 -7.67 -7.60
C LEU A 48 10.06 -7.32 -7.93
N PHE A 49 9.50 -6.35 -7.20
CA PHE A 49 8.19 -5.78 -7.47
C PHE A 49 8.36 -4.31 -7.85
N ASP A 50 7.86 -3.96 -9.03
CA ASP A 50 7.81 -2.58 -9.50
C ASP A 50 6.35 -2.14 -9.58
N GLU A 51 5.93 -1.28 -8.64
CA GLU A 51 4.59 -0.73 -8.53
C GLU A 51 3.46 -1.79 -8.72
N PRO A 52 3.43 -2.86 -7.91
CA PRO A 52 2.56 -4.02 -8.16
C PRO A 52 1.07 -3.72 -8.11
N THR A 53 0.67 -2.54 -7.68
CA THR A 53 -0.74 -2.12 -7.52
C THR A 53 -1.14 -0.93 -8.40
N SER A 54 -0.21 -0.32 -9.15
CA SER A 54 -0.44 0.95 -9.86
C SER A 54 -1.52 0.89 -10.95
N ALA A 55 -1.71 -0.27 -11.56
CA ALA A 55 -2.70 -0.48 -12.64
C ALA A 55 -4.01 -1.13 -12.16
N LEU A 56 -4.26 -1.16 -10.84
CA LEU A 56 -5.42 -1.82 -10.24
C LEU A 56 -6.44 -0.81 -9.72
N ASP A 57 -7.71 -1.21 -9.76
CA ASP A 57 -8.76 -0.50 -9.05
C ASP A 57 -8.49 -0.51 -7.53
N PRO A 58 -8.80 0.57 -6.81
CA PRO A 58 -8.58 0.67 -5.37
C PRO A 58 -9.15 -0.49 -4.55
N THR A 59 -10.25 -1.08 -5.00
CA THR A 59 -10.88 -2.24 -4.36
C THR A 59 -10.06 -3.53 -4.45
N MET A 60 -9.17 -3.64 -5.44
CA MET A 60 -8.32 -4.81 -5.68
C MET A 60 -6.93 -4.70 -5.06
N VAL A 61 -6.49 -3.48 -4.72
CA VAL A 61 -5.15 -3.21 -4.14
C VAL A 61 -4.92 -4.05 -2.89
N GLY A 62 -5.89 -4.07 -1.97
CA GLY A 62 -5.79 -4.79 -0.70
C GLY A 62 -5.49 -6.29 -0.87
N GLU A 63 -6.09 -6.94 -1.87
CA GLU A 63 -5.89 -8.37 -2.13
C GLU A 63 -4.46 -8.67 -2.61
N VAL A 64 -3.92 -7.84 -3.49
CA VAL A 64 -2.54 -8.00 -4.00
C VAL A 64 -1.52 -7.74 -2.90
N LEU A 65 -1.71 -6.69 -2.09
CA LEU A 65 -0.85 -6.40 -0.96
C LEU A 65 -0.87 -7.51 0.10
N ALA A 66 -2.04 -8.13 0.33
CA ALA A 66 -2.17 -9.27 1.24
C ALA A 66 -1.33 -10.48 0.77
N VAL A 67 -1.29 -10.74 -0.54
CA VAL A 67 -0.44 -11.78 -1.12
C VAL A 67 1.04 -11.49 -0.89
N ILE A 68 1.49 -10.26 -1.15
CA ILE A 68 2.90 -9.88 -0.93
C ILE A 68 3.27 -10.02 0.56
N ARG A 69 2.37 -9.61 1.50
CA ARG A 69 2.54 -9.85 2.94
C ARG A 69 2.72 -11.33 3.27
N ALA A 70 1.93 -12.19 2.65
CA ALA A 70 2.02 -13.62 2.90
C ALA A 70 3.39 -14.20 2.49
N PHE A 71 3.97 -13.72 1.40
CA PHE A 71 5.32 -14.11 0.96
C PHE A 71 6.41 -13.48 1.84
N ALA A 72 6.26 -12.23 2.30
CA ALA A 72 7.16 -11.62 3.28
C ALA A 72 7.25 -12.47 4.54
N LYS A 73 6.11 -12.86 5.11
CA LYS A 73 6.04 -13.74 6.30
C LYS A 73 6.65 -15.12 6.10
N LYS A 74 6.76 -15.59 4.87
CA LYS A 74 7.46 -16.86 4.52
C LYS A 74 8.97 -16.70 4.35
N GLY A 75 9.51 -15.49 4.54
CA GLY A 75 10.94 -15.21 4.49
C GLY A 75 11.51 -15.02 3.08
N PHE A 76 10.69 -14.71 2.08
CA PHE A 76 11.17 -14.34 0.76
C PHE A 76 11.95 -13.02 0.79
N THR A 77 13.12 -13.00 0.19
CA THR A 77 13.85 -11.75 -0.03
C THR A 77 13.19 -10.98 -1.17
N MET A 78 12.75 -9.76 -0.88
CA MET A 78 12.01 -8.95 -1.84
C MET A 78 12.54 -7.52 -1.90
N LEU A 79 12.61 -6.96 -3.11
CA LEU A 79 12.78 -5.53 -3.33
C LEU A 79 11.48 -4.99 -3.94
N ILE A 80 10.86 -4.03 -3.28
CA ILE A 80 9.54 -3.53 -3.67
C ILE A 80 9.63 -2.02 -3.89
N VAL A 81 9.31 -1.57 -5.11
CA VAL A 81 9.05 -0.16 -5.43
C VAL A 81 7.55 0.04 -5.30
N THR A 82 7.13 0.98 -4.48
CA THR A 82 5.69 1.24 -4.23
C THR A 82 5.44 2.64 -3.70
N HIS A 83 4.25 3.15 -3.97
CA HIS A 83 3.70 4.35 -3.36
C HIS A 83 2.74 4.03 -2.19
N GLU A 84 2.54 2.76 -1.85
CA GLU A 84 1.73 2.31 -0.72
C GLU A 84 2.52 2.42 0.60
N MET A 85 2.62 3.65 1.14
CA MET A 85 3.51 3.95 2.27
C MET A 85 3.15 3.21 3.55
N SER A 86 1.86 3.01 3.82
CA SER A 86 1.40 2.24 4.98
C SER A 86 1.82 0.78 4.89
N PHE A 87 1.72 0.19 3.70
CA PHE A 87 2.17 -1.16 3.41
C PHE A 87 3.70 -1.28 3.54
N ALA A 88 4.46 -0.33 2.94
CA ALA A 88 5.91 -0.32 3.06
C ALA A 88 6.36 -0.24 4.53
N LYS A 89 5.72 0.62 5.34
CA LYS A 89 6.00 0.75 6.77
C LYS A 89 5.72 -0.54 7.55
N GLU A 90 4.69 -1.30 7.15
CA GLU A 90 4.25 -2.53 7.83
C GLU A 90 5.18 -3.72 7.59
N ILE A 91 5.67 -3.89 6.35
CA ILE A 91 6.32 -5.14 5.96
C ILE A 91 7.82 -5.05 5.75
N ALA A 92 8.37 -3.85 5.56
CA ALA A 92 9.77 -3.71 5.20
C ALA A 92 10.69 -3.82 6.43
N ASP A 93 11.79 -4.55 6.27
CA ASP A 93 12.91 -4.51 7.21
C ASP A 93 13.76 -3.25 6.99
N ARG A 94 13.79 -2.76 5.75
CA ARG A 94 14.56 -1.59 5.35
C ARG A 94 13.84 -0.78 4.28
N ILE A 95 13.86 0.54 4.44
CA ILE A 95 13.32 1.50 3.46
C ILE A 95 14.48 2.22 2.78
N LEU A 96 14.36 2.36 1.46
CA LEU A 96 15.25 3.14 0.62
C LEU A 96 14.46 4.32 0.04
N PHE A 97 14.65 5.51 0.59
CA PHE A 97 14.04 6.72 0.03
C PHE A 97 14.89 7.21 -1.13
N MET A 98 14.29 7.23 -2.33
CA MET A 98 14.99 7.58 -3.57
C MET A 98 14.67 8.99 -4.02
N GLU A 99 15.65 9.64 -4.63
CA GLU A 99 15.56 10.91 -5.32
C GLU A 99 16.28 10.81 -6.67
N GLU A 100 16.18 11.83 -7.50
CA GLU A 100 16.71 11.85 -8.89
C GLU A 100 18.13 11.29 -9.06
N LYS A 101 18.97 11.40 -8.03
CA LYS A 101 20.38 10.99 -8.07
C LYS A 101 20.65 9.64 -7.38
N GLY A 102 19.60 8.89 -7.00
CA GLY A 102 19.72 7.58 -6.36
C GLY A 102 19.18 7.56 -4.93
N ILE A 103 19.71 6.66 -4.10
CA ILE A 103 19.26 6.49 -2.72
C ILE A 103 19.64 7.73 -1.90
N TYR A 104 18.62 8.51 -1.52
CA TYR A 104 18.82 9.73 -0.74
C TYR A 104 18.94 9.44 0.76
N GLU A 105 18.06 8.59 1.30
CA GLU A 105 18.10 8.15 2.71
C GLU A 105 17.72 6.69 2.80
N SER A 106 18.31 5.95 3.77
CA SER A 106 17.94 4.56 4.03
C SER A 106 17.97 4.27 5.52
N GLY A 107 17.05 3.46 5.98
CA GLY A 107 16.93 3.07 7.39
C GLY A 107 15.81 2.08 7.62
N THR A 108 15.50 1.81 8.88
CA THR A 108 14.29 1.08 9.27
C THR A 108 13.04 1.88 8.92
N PRO A 109 11.85 1.27 8.90
CA PRO A 109 10.60 2.02 8.78
C PRO A 109 10.47 3.17 9.78
N GLU A 110 10.86 2.97 11.03
CA GLU A 110 10.84 4.00 12.07
C GLU A 110 11.80 5.15 11.74
N ASP A 111 13.02 4.85 11.24
CA ASP A 111 13.99 5.87 10.87
C ASP A 111 13.45 6.79 9.77
N ILE A 112 12.78 6.22 8.77
CA ILE A 112 12.33 6.95 7.58
C ILE A 112 10.98 7.65 7.79
N PHE A 113 10.01 7.00 8.45
CA PHE A 113 8.65 7.55 8.58
C PHE A 113 8.40 8.32 9.87
N ASP A 114 9.10 7.98 10.95
CA ASP A 114 8.87 8.61 12.25
C ASP A 114 10.01 9.54 12.66
N ASN A 115 11.25 9.22 12.31
CA ASN A 115 12.45 9.97 12.69
C ASN A 115 13.36 10.30 11.47
N PRO A 116 12.83 10.84 10.35
CA PRO A 116 13.63 11.14 9.18
C PRO A 116 14.69 12.22 9.48
N LYS A 117 15.91 12.02 8.97
CA LYS A 117 17.05 12.91 9.24
C LYS A 117 17.30 13.91 8.12
N LYS A 118 16.94 13.53 6.88
CA LYS A 118 17.24 14.36 5.71
C LYS A 118 16.06 15.24 5.30
N VAL A 119 16.35 16.47 4.86
CA VAL A 119 15.35 17.51 4.61
C VAL A 119 14.25 17.08 3.65
N LYS A 120 14.61 16.40 2.54
CA LYS A 120 13.61 15.94 1.57
C LYS A 120 12.74 14.79 2.11
N THR A 121 13.31 13.89 2.90
CA THR A 121 12.56 12.83 3.57
C THR A 121 11.59 13.41 4.59
N ILE A 122 12.03 14.40 5.39
CA ILE A 122 11.16 15.12 6.32
C ILE A 122 10.00 15.80 5.59
N ALA A 123 10.28 16.49 4.48
CA ALA A 123 9.26 17.15 3.68
C ALA A 123 8.25 16.14 3.08
N PHE A 124 8.75 15.02 2.58
CA PHE A 124 7.92 13.93 2.05
C PHE A 124 7.00 13.35 3.11
N VAL A 125 7.55 13.00 4.28
CA VAL A 125 6.76 12.41 5.38
C VAL A 125 5.73 13.41 5.92
N LYS A 126 6.09 14.70 6.04
CA LYS A 126 5.13 15.75 6.39
C LYS A 126 3.98 15.84 5.39
N LYS A 127 4.29 15.77 4.08
CA LYS A 127 3.27 15.80 3.03
C LYS A 127 2.33 14.60 3.11
N LEU A 128 2.84 13.42 3.42
CA LEU A 128 2.01 12.21 3.65
C LEU A 128 1.03 12.39 4.81
N LYS A 129 1.44 13.10 5.86
CA LYS A 129 0.64 13.34 7.08
C LYS A 129 -0.23 14.60 6.99
N THR A 130 -0.34 15.23 5.82
CA THR A 130 -1.15 16.44 5.61
C THR A 130 -2.40 16.11 4.84
N PHE A 131 -3.57 16.37 5.44
CA PHE A 131 -4.85 16.32 4.76
C PHE A 131 -5.09 17.65 4.04
N ASN A 132 -5.42 17.60 2.75
CA ASN A 132 -5.74 18.76 1.94
C ASN A 132 -7.10 18.55 1.30
N TYR A 133 -8.03 19.48 1.53
CA TYR A 133 -9.32 19.51 0.89
C TYR A 133 -9.53 20.85 0.16
N LYS A 134 -9.90 20.80 -1.12
CA LYS A 134 -10.09 22.00 -1.93
C LYS A 134 -11.56 22.37 -1.97
N VAL A 135 -11.91 23.48 -1.35
CA VAL A 135 -13.24 24.08 -1.45
C VAL A 135 -13.31 24.96 -2.69
N SER A 136 -14.20 24.64 -3.63
CA SER A 136 -14.34 25.36 -4.92
C SER A 136 -15.62 26.19 -5.02
N SER A 137 -16.53 26.10 -4.07
CA SER A 137 -17.79 26.85 -4.03
C SER A 137 -18.27 27.09 -2.60
N PHE A 138 -19.15 28.07 -2.40
CA PHE A 138 -19.80 28.35 -1.09
C PHE A 138 -20.69 27.17 -0.62
N ASN A 139 -21.21 26.36 -1.52
CA ASN A 139 -22.03 25.19 -1.21
C ASN A 139 -21.19 23.92 -1.38
N PHE A 140 -20.19 23.72 -0.50
CA PHE A 140 -19.34 22.55 -0.54
C PHE A 140 -19.89 21.41 0.33
N ASP A 141 -19.53 20.17 -0.03
CA ASP A 141 -19.95 18.96 0.67
C ASP A 141 -19.12 18.77 1.96
N LEU A 142 -19.61 19.34 3.06
CA LEU A 142 -18.98 19.18 4.39
C LEU A 142 -18.96 17.72 4.84
N ILE A 143 -20.05 16.97 4.57
CA ILE A 143 -20.15 15.56 4.97
C ILE A 143 -19.12 14.72 4.23
N GLY A 144 -18.99 14.93 2.92
CA GLY A 144 -17.97 14.26 2.11
C GLY A 144 -16.54 14.62 2.52
N MET A 145 -16.30 15.87 2.93
CA MET A 145 -15.00 16.28 3.48
C MET A 145 -14.68 15.57 4.80
N CYS A 146 -15.62 15.52 5.73
CA CYS A 146 -15.46 14.82 7.01
C CYS A 146 -15.21 13.32 6.80
N ALA A 147 -15.93 12.67 5.88
CA ALA A 147 -15.72 11.29 5.54
C ALA A 147 -14.30 11.03 4.97
N GLN A 148 -13.79 11.91 4.09
CA GLN A 148 -12.43 11.81 3.57
C GLN A 148 -11.38 12.04 4.66
N LEU A 149 -11.62 12.98 5.59
CA LEU A 149 -10.76 13.22 6.73
C LEU A 149 -10.71 12.01 7.67
N GLU A 150 -11.84 11.36 7.93
CA GLU A 150 -11.90 10.14 8.74
C GLU A 150 -11.09 9.00 8.11
N LEU A 151 -11.27 8.77 6.80
CA LEU A 151 -10.47 7.79 6.06
C LEU A 151 -8.97 8.10 6.13
N PHE A 152 -8.60 9.36 5.99
CA PHE A 152 -7.22 9.81 6.16
C PHE A 152 -6.71 9.53 7.58
N CYS A 153 -7.47 9.86 8.60
CA CYS A 153 -7.12 9.65 10.00
C CYS A 153 -6.95 8.15 10.33
N VAL A 154 -7.85 7.30 9.84
CA VAL A 154 -7.76 5.83 9.98
C VAL A 154 -6.49 5.31 9.29
N LYS A 155 -6.21 5.77 8.07
CA LYS A 155 -5.00 5.39 7.31
C LYS A 155 -3.71 5.68 8.09
N TYR A 156 -3.67 6.76 8.87
CA TYR A 156 -2.49 7.15 9.66
C TYR A 156 -2.59 6.80 11.14
N ASN A 157 -3.54 5.94 11.52
CA ASN A 157 -3.71 5.43 12.88
C ASN A 157 -3.88 6.54 13.93
N ILE A 158 -4.62 7.60 13.56
CA ILE A 158 -4.93 8.71 14.45
C ILE A 158 -6.04 8.27 15.41
N ASP A 159 -5.87 8.58 16.69
CA ASP A 159 -6.81 8.25 17.75
C ASP A 159 -8.22 8.79 17.46
N SER A 160 -9.25 7.96 17.67
CA SER A 160 -10.67 8.28 17.41
C SER A 160 -11.15 9.52 18.15
N LYS A 161 -10.64 9.78 19.36
CA LYS A 161 -10.94 10.97 20.14
C LYS A 161 -10.40 12.24 19.48
N LYS A 162 -9.21 12.15 18.85
CA LYS A 162 -8.65 13.27 18.06
C LYS A 162 -9.45 13.51 16.80
N ILE A 163 -9.92 12.45 16.12
CA ILE A 163 -10.77 12.56 14.93
C ILE A 163 -12.06 13.31 15.27
N HIS A 164 -12.72 12.92 16.35
CA HIS A 164 -13.94 13.59 16.83
C HIS A 164 -13.71 15.08 17.10
N ASN A 165 -12.63 15.43 17.79
CA ASN A 165 -12.30 16.83 18.08
C ASN A 165 -11.99 17.66 16.82
N ILE A 166 -11.35 17.05 15.80
CA ILE A 166 -11.07 17.72 14.52
C ILE A 166 -12.38 17.98 13.77
N ASN A 167 -13.28 16.99 13.70
CA ASN A 167 -14.60 17.16 13.05
C ASN A 167 -15.41 18.25 13.74
N LEU A 168 -15.46 18.25 15.06
CA LEU A 168 -16.17 19.28 15.83
C LEU A 168 -15.61 20.69 15.54
N ALA A 169 -14.27 20.84 15.54
CA ALA A 169 -13.63 22.12 15.24
C ALA A 169 -13.90 22.59 13.80
N LEU A 170 -13.99 21.66 12.83
CA LEU A 170 -14.35 21.98 11.45
C LEU A 170 -15.79 22.42 11.32
N GLU A 171 -16.73 21.75 11.98
CA GLU A 171 -18.14 22.14 12.00
C GLU A 171 -18.31 23.55 12.60
N GLU A 172 -17.65 23.85 13.72
CA GLU A 172 -17.71 25.18 14.36
C GLU A 172 -17.04 26.30 13.53
N THR A 173 -16.09 25.96 12.66
CA THR A 173 -15.36 26.98 11.88
C THR A 173 -16.06 27.31 10.55
N ILE A 174 -16.91 26.42 10.05
CA ILE A 174 -17.50 26.48 8.71
C ILE A 174 -19.01 26.89 8.79
N THR A 175 -19.64 26.77 9.95
CA THR A 175 -20.99 27.28 10.24
C THR A 175 -20.93 28.73 10.69
#